data_2a1f8efee9d090cf9b938e80c7d68cd1
#
_entry.id   2a1f8efee9d090cf9b938e80c7d68cd1
#
_cell.length_a   1.000
_cell.length_b   1.000
_cell.length_c   1.000
_cell.angle_alpha   90.00
_cell.angle_beta   90.00
_cell.angle_gamma   90.00
#
_symmetry.space_group_name_H-M   'P 1'
#
loop_
_entity.id
_entity.type
_entity.pdbx_description
1 polymer ?
#
loop_
_entity_poly.entity_id
_entity_poly.type
_entity_poly.pdbx_seq_one_letter_code
_entity_poly.pdbx_strand_id
1 'polypeptide(L)'
;MDYFKVIQTLESIQHPAIATSLINLGILQDIDFDEKNNKLKATFVWPFPNIPIRDQIINSVKIPLNQLGLDLEYNERIMNENEKQKFLELEKQYWRGGSAGCGM
;
A
#
# COMPACT_ATOMS: atom_id res chain seq x y z
N MET A 1 -15.06 -2.53 16.63
CA MET A 1 -14.24 -2.86 15.44
C MET A 1 -13.13 -3.81 15.84
N ASP A 2 -13.01 -4.90 15.13
CA ASP A 2 -12.00 -5.92 15.40
C ASP A 2 -10.67 -5.55 14.71
N TYR A 3 -9.64 -5.35 15.51
CA TYR A 3 -8.31 -5.02 14.98
C TYR A 3 -7.81 -6.06 13.97
N PHE A 4 -8.05 -7.33 14.26
CA PHE A 4 -7.66 -8.43 13.39
C PHE A 4 -8.28 -8.27 11.98
N LYS A 5 -9.57 -7.91 11.95
CA LYS A 5 -10.26 -7.72 10.68
C LYS A 5 -9.69 -6.54 9.91
N VAL A 6 -9.31 -5.48 10.61
CA VAL A 6 -8.69 -4.31 9.98
C VAL A 6 -7.35 -4.72 9.34
N ILE A 7 -6.53 -5.45 10.07
CA ILE A 7 -5.24 -5.91 9.55
C ILE A 7 -5.43 -6.86 8.37
N GLN A 8 -6.38 -7.79 8.45
CA GLN A 8 -6.66 -8.68 7.32
C GLN A 8 -7.06 -7.89 6.07
N THR A 9 -7.89 -6.89 6.25
CA THR A 9 -8.33 -6.03 5.14
C THR A 9 -7.13 -5.34 4.50
N LEU A 10 -6.24 -4.78 5.32
CA LEU A 10 -5.05 -4.09 4.80
C LEU A 10 -4.11 -5.05 4.08
N GLU A 11 -3.93 -6.25 4.63
CA GLU A 11 -3.04 -7.24 4.01
C GLU A 11 -3.58 -7.77 2.69
N SER A 12 -4.87 -7.67 2.48
CA SER A 12 -5.49 -8.14 1.25
C SER A 12 -5.42 -7.13 0.10
N ILE A 13 -5.03 -5.89 0.39
CA ILE A 13 -4.98 -4.85 -0.64
C ILE A 13 -3.70 -5.00 -1.45
N GLN A 14 -3.87 -5.26 -2.74
CA GLN A 14 -2.74 -5.46 -3.64
C GLN A 14 -2.50 -4.26 -4.54
N HIS A 15 -1.26 -4.14 -4.99
CA HIS A 15 -0.89 -3.14 -5.97
C HIS A 15 -1.61 -3.44 -7.29
N PRO A 16 -2.09 -2.41 -8.03
CA PRO A 16 -2.82 -2.65 -9.27
C PRO A 16 -2.02 -3.35 -10.37
N ALA A 17 -0.71 -3.22 -10.36
CA ALA A 17 0.14 -3.81 -11.41
C ALA A 17 1.15 -4.84 -10.90
N ILE A 18 1.21 -5.05 -9.60
CA ILE A 18 2.19 -5.97 -8.99
C ILE A 18 1.43 -6.97 -8.13
N ALA A 19 1.64 -8.25 -8.36
CA ALA A 19 0.84 -9.31 -7.73
C ALA A 19 1.25 -9.57 -6.28
N THR A 20 1.30 -8.54 -5.47
CA THR A 20 1.57 -8.65 -4.05
C THR A 20 0.96 -7.45 -3.32
N SER A 21 0.88 -7.53 -2.01
CA SER A 21 0.23 -6.50 -1.20
C SER A 21 1.06 -5.22 -1.11
N LEU A 22 0.36 -4.11 -0.84
CA LEU A 22 1.04 -2.83 -0.60
C LEU A 22 1.96 -2.92 0.61
N ILE A 23 1.57 -3.67 1.62
CA ILE A 23 2.38 -3.86 2.83
C ILE A 23 3.67 -4.58 2.48
N ASN A 24 3.58 -5.66 1.71
CA ASN A 24 4.76 -6.43 1.33
C ASN A 24 5.73 -5.61 0.46
N LEU A 25 5.18 -4.73 -0.37
CA LEU A 25 6.00 -3.85 -1.21
C LEU A 25 6.66 -2.72 -0.43
N GLY A 26 6.24 -2.50 0.80
CA GLY A 26 6.74 -1.38 1.58
C GLY A 26 6.09 -0.04 1.24
N ILE A 27 5.02 -0.06 0.45
CA ILE A 27 4.28 1.16 0.11
C ILE A 27 3.41 1.62 1.28
N LEU A 28 2.82 0.68 2.02
CA LEU A 28 2.00 1.00 3.17
C LEU A 28 2.74 0.62 4.45
N GLN A 29 3.11 1.60 5.25
CA GLN A 29 3.90 1.41 6.47
C GLN A 29 3.32 2.21 7.64
N ASP A 30 3.88 1.98 8.82
CA ASP A 30 3.55 2.75 10.03
C ASP A 30 2.05 2.74 10.33
N ILE A 31 1.45 1.56 10.24
CA ILE A 31 0.02 1.39 10.45
C ILE A 31 -0.30 1.49 11.95
N ASP A 32 -1.20 2.41 12.29
CA ASP A 32 -1.62 2.62 13.67
C ASP A 32 -3.14 2.77 13.70
N PHE A 33 -3.80 1.85 14.39
CA PHE A 33 -5.26 1.85 14.51
C PHE A 33 -5.69 2.60 15.75
N ASP A 34 -6.40 3.71 15.55
CA ASP A 34 -6.98 4.50 16.64
C ASP A 34 -8.45 4.11 16.79
N GLU A 35 -8.68 3.12 17.64
CA GLU A 35 -10.02 2.59 17.87
C GLU A 35 -10.97 3.63 18.46
N LYS A 36 -10.48 4.48 19.34
CA LYS A 36 -11.28 5.50 20.00
C LYS A 36 -11.91 6.47 19.03
N ASN A 37 -11.15 6.88 18.01
CA ASN A 37 -11.58 7.89 17.05
C ASN A 37 -12.02 7.29 15.73
N ASN A 38 -12.05 5.96 15.63
CA ASN A 38 -12.38 5.24 14.40
C ASN A 38 -11.51 5.71 13.23
N LYS A 39 -10.22 5.81 13.48
CA LYS A 39 -9.26 6.24 12.47
C LYS A 39 -8.16 5.22 12.31
N LEU A 40 -7.64 5.13 11.11
CA LEU A 40 -6.42 4.37 10.86
C LEU A 40 -5.37 5.33 10.31
N LYS A 41 -4.22 5.36 10.97
CA LYS A 41 -3.10 6.17 10.53
C LYS A 41 -2.10 5.28 9.81
N ALA A 42 -1.53 5.78 8.73
CA ALA A 42 -0.55 5.03 7.96
C ALA A 42 0.34 6.00 7.21
N THR A 43 1.43 5.47 6.67
CA THR A 43 2.34 6.24 5.82
C THR A 43 2.43 5.56 4.47
N PHE A 44 2.20 6.31 3.41
CA PHE A 44 2.44 5.85 2.04
C PHE A 44 3.87 6.19 1.68
N VAL A 45 4.63 5.18 1.31
CA VAL A 45 6.05 5.31 0.99
C VAL A 45 6.23 5.00 -0.50
N TRP A 46 6.56 6.01 -1.27
CA TRP A 46 6.59 5.91 -2.73
C TRP A 46 8.01 5.63 -3.23
N PRO A 47 8.17 4.73 -4.22
CA PRO A 47 9.50 4.47 -4.79
C PRO A 47 10.05 5.65 -5.59
N PHE A 48 9.17 6.51 -6.10
CA PHE A 48 9.56 7.65 -6.92
C PHE A 48 8.69 8.86 -6.55
N PRO A 49 9.18 10.08 -6.80
CA PRO A 49 8.43 11.29 -6.42
C PRO A 49 7.13 11.50 -7.21
N ASN A 50 7.04 10.99 -8.43
CA ASN A 50 5.86 11.17 -9.28
C ASN A 50 5.29 9.82 -9.66
N ILE A 51 4.26 9.38 -8.94
CA ILE A 51 3.62 8.10 -9.21
C ILE A 51 2.27 8.36 -9.88
N PRO A 52 2.10 7.98 -11.16
CA PRO A 52 0.84 8.24 -11.87
C PRO A 52 -0.38 7.58 -11.23
N ILE A 53 -0.19 6.44 -10.57
CA ILE A 53 -1.28 5.71 -9.94
C ILE A 53 -1.39 5.99 -8.44
N ARG A 54 -0.76 7.06 -7.96
CA ARG A 54 -0.75 7.42 -6.54
C ARG A 54 -2.15 7.48 -5.96
N ASP A 55 -3.03 8.24 -6.59
CA ASP A 55 -4.39 8.40 -6.07
C ASP A 55 -5.17 7.09 -6.10
N GLN A 56 -4.95 6.28 -7.12
CA GLN A 56 -5.57 4.97 -7.23
C GLN A 56 -5.15 4.07 -6.06
N ILE A 57 -3.87 4.08 -5.72
CA ILE A 57 -3.36 3.29 -4.60
C ILE A 57 -3.94 3.79 -3.27
N ILE A 58 -3.95 5.10 -3.06
CA ILE A 58 -4.52 5.67 -1.83
C ILE A 58 -5.99 5.29 -1.70
N ASN A 59 -6.76 5.40 -2.78
CA ASN A 59 -8.17 5.04 -2.75
C ASN A 59 -8.39 3.54 -2.51
N SER A 60 -7.48 2.70 -2.98
CA SER A 60 -7.59 1.25 -2.75
C SER A 60 -7.48 0.89 -1.27
N VAL A 61 -6.89 1.76 -0.47
CA VAL A 61 -6.83 1.61 0.99
C VAL A 61 -8.01 2.33 1.64
N LYS A 62 -8.28 3.55 1.20
CA LYS A 62 -9.30 4.40 1.80
C LYS A 62 -10.71 3.81 1.71
N ILE A 63 -11.07 3.29 0.55
CA ILE A 63 -12.43 2.81 0.31
C ILE A 63 -12.78 1.61 1.22
N PRO A 64 -11.97 0.54 1.28
CA PRO A 64 -12.27 -0.55 2.20
C PRO A 64 -12.31 -0.13 3.66
N LEU A 65 -11.45 0.80 4.08
CA LEU A 65 -11.46 1.29 5.45
C LEU A 65 -12.74 2.07 5.76
N ASN A 66 -13.20 2.89 4.81
CA ASN A 66 -14.45 3.61 4.98
C ASN A 66 -15.63 2.64 5.09
N GLN A 67 -15.59 1.54 4.37
CA GLN A 67 -16.63 0.51 4.48
C GLN A 67 -16.66 -0.15 5.85
N LEU A 68 -15.52 -0.17 6.54
CA LEU A 68 -15.43 -0.65 7.90
C LEU A 68 -15.76 0.42 8.95
N GLY A 69 -16.08 1.63 8.50
CA GLY A 69 -16.39 2.74 9.40
C GLY A 69 -15.17 3.49 9.90
N LEU A 70 -14.03 3.33 9.23
CA LEU A 70 -12.79 3.97 9.63
C LEU A 70 -12.40 5.07 8.66
N ASP A 71 -11.86 6.16 9.22
CA ASP A 71 -11.26 7.23 8.42
C ASP A 71 -9.77 6.96 8.25
N LEU A 72 -9.26 7.16 7.06
CA LEU A 72 -7.83 7.04 6.80
C LEU A 72 -7.15 8.40 6.99
N GLU A 73 -6.17 8.42 7.88
CA GLU A 73 -5.30 9.57 8.06
C GLU A 73 -3.89 9.12 7.67
N TYR A 74 -3.26 9.82 6.75
CA TYR A 74 -1.98 9.34 6.22
C TYR A 74 -0.97 10.45 6.00
N ASN A 75 0.28 10.03 6.02
CA ASN A 75 1.43 10.84 5.60
C ASN A 75 2.04 10.19 4.37
N GLU A 76 2.93 10.91 3.71
CA GLU A 76 3.62 10.40 2.53
C GLU A 76 5.10 10.71 2.62
N ARG A 77 5.92 9.79 2.12
CA ARG A 77 7.36 10.02 1.97
C ARG A 77 7.89 9.18 0.81
N ILE A 78 9.11 9.46 0.42
CA ILE A 78 9.78 8.71 -0.64
C ILE A 78 10.66 7.62 0.00
N MET A 79 10.75 6.48 -0.65
CA MET A 79 11.57 5.38 -0.17
C MET A 79 13.04 5.77 -0.10
N ASN A 80 13.73 5.27 0.94
CA ASN A 80 15.18 5.34 0.97
C ASN A 80 15.74 4.30 -0.01
N GLU A 81 17.06 4.27 -0.17
CA GLU A 81 17.70 3.41 -1.15
C GLU A 81 17.40 1.92 -0.89
N ASN A 82 17.47 1.49 0.35
CA ASN A 82 17.22 0.08 0.69
C ASN A 82 15.78 -0.33 0.42
N GLU A 83 14.83 0.52 0.78
CA GLU A 83 13.42 0.28 0.52
C GLU A 83 13.13 0.20 -0.97
N LYS A 84 13.73 1.10 -1.72
CA LYS A 84 13.54 1.17 -3.17
C LYS A 84 14.09 -0.08 -3.86
N GLN A 85 15.27 -0.54 -3.45
CA GLN A 85 15.84 -1.75 -4.03
C GLN A 85 14.97 -2.97 -3.76
N LYS A 86 14.48 -3.09 -2.54
CA LYS A 86 13.56 -4.18 -2.22
C LYS A 86 12.29 -4.10 -3.04
N PHE A 87 11.75 -2.90 -3.19
CA PHE A 87 10.55 -2.68 -4.00
C PHE A 87 10.79 -3.13 -5.45
N LEU A 88 11.92 -2.73 -6.03
CA LEU A 88 12.24 -3.07 -7.43
C LEU A 88 12.41 -4.58 -7.61
N GLU A 89 12.97 -5.27 -6.65
CA GLU A 89 13.09 -6.72 -6.71
C GLU A 89 11.72 -7.40 -6.67
N LEU A 90 10.85 -6.94 -5.78
CA LEU A 90 9.50 -7.50 -5.68
C LEU A 90 8.67 -7.15 -6.92
N GLU A 91 8.81 -5.95 -7.45
CA GLU A 91 8.15 -5.56 -8.69
C GLU A 91 8.53 -6.50 -9.81
N LYS A 92 9.81 -6.76 -9.97
CA LYS A 92 10.31 -7.66 -11.00
C LYS A 92 9.78 -9.07 -10.84
N GLN A 93 9.69 -9.53 -9.60
CA GLN A 93 9.25 -10.89 -9.29
C GLN A 93 7.74 -11.08 -9.48
N TYR A 94 6.94 -10.08 -9.13
CA TYR A 94 5.48 -10.19 -9.12
C TYR A 94 4.78 -9.36 -10.18
N TRP A 95 5.53 -8.79 -11.12
CA TRP A 95 4.95 -7.94 -12.16
C TRP A 95 3.89 -8.69 -12.96
N ARG A 96 2.70 -8.13 -13.03
CA ARG A 96 1.60 -8.72 -13.81
C ARG A 96 1.24 -7.87 -15.01
N GLY A 97 2.06 -6.90 -15.35
CA GLY A 97 1.83 -5.97 -16.45
C GLY A 97 2.13 -6.53 -17.83
N GLY A 98 2.27 -7.80 -17.94
CA GLY A 98 2.39 -8.42 -19.27
C GLY A 98 3.72 -8.19 -19.94
N SER A 99 3.67 -7.70 -21.14
CA SER A 99 4.84 -7.61 -21.99
C SER A 99 6.03 -6.94 -21.33
N ALA A 100 5.77 -5.95 -20.55
CA ALA A 100 6.86 -5.24 -19.89
C ALA A 100 7.58 -6.15 -18.92
N GLY A 101 6.82 -6.91 -18.21
CA GLY A 101 7.40 -7.83 -17.24
C GLY A 101 8.14 -8.93 -17.92
N CYS A 102 7.67 -9.34 -19.03
CA CYS A 102 8.32 -10.43 -19.68
C CYS A 102 9.61 -9.99 -20.27
N GLY A 103 9.64 -8.77 -20.52
CA GLY A 103 10.94 -8.43 -20.97
C GLY A 103 11.87 -9.07 -20.11
N MET A 104 11.29 -9.65 -19.83
CA MET A 104 12.02 -10.39 -19.30
C MET A 104 12.35 -11.27 -19.51
#